data_0b104403fb7b953fbd23ae9044941955
#
_entry.id   0b104403fb7b953fbd23ae9044941955
#
_cell.length_a   1.000
_cell.length_b   1.000
_cell.length_c   1.000
_cell.angle_alpha   90.00
_cell.angle_beta   90.00
_cell.angle_gamma   90.00
#
_symmetry.space_group_name_H-M   'P 1'
#
loop_
_entity.id
_entity.type
_entity.pdbx_description
1 polymer ?
#
loop_
_entity_poly.entity_id
_entity_poly.type
_entity_poly.pdbx_seq_one_letter_code
_entity_poly.pdbx_strand_id
1 'polypeptide(L)'
;IGYLIVANLLLPVYYNFGLTSIYEYLNERFGKKSHLVGSISFLISRILGASFRLYLVAIVLQEFVLDDFGIPYEITVIISISLIWLYTRRGGIKTIVWTDTIQTTLMILAVVLSIHYINKDIGWTFVELVGSTDFKEFNQIFVTDDIMKRNYFLKSIIGGAFITICMTGLDQDMMQKNLTCKNLNDAKKNMIVFSFILTAVTFLFIVLGALLYIYSTQNGINTVSYTHLRAHETLL
;
A
#
# COMPACT_ATOMS: atom_id res chain seq x y z
N ILE A 1 -2.71 0.01 -16.00
CA ILE A 1 -3.29 -1.11 -16.79
C ILE A 1 -4.16 -1.98 -15.89
N GLY A 2 -3.68 -2.53 -14.77
CA GLY A 2 -4.47 -3.38 -13.88
C GLY A 2 -5.78 -2.73 -13.42
N TYR A 3 -5.76 -1.47 -12.99
CA TYR A 3 -6.96 -0.73 -12.60
C TYR A 3 -7.98 -0.57 -13.73
N LEU A 4 -7.53 -0.41 -14.98
CA LEU A 4 -8.42 -0.38 -16.14
C LEU A 4 -9.12 -1.73 -16.37
N ILE A 5 -8.40 -2.82 -16.15
CA ILE A 5 -8.98 -4.18 -16.22
C ILE A 5 -10.02 -4.36 -15.11
N VAL A 6 -9.69 -3.99 -13.86
CA VAL A 6 -10.63 -4.06 -12.73
C VAL A 6 -11.89 -3.22 -13.01
N ALA A 7 -11.71 -1.97 -13.48
CA ALA A 7 -12.82 -1.06 -13.75
C ALA A 7 -13.76 -1.55 -14.87
N ASN A 8 -13.21 -2.19 -15.89
CA ASN A 8 -14.01 -2.56 -17.07
C ASN A 8 -14.45 -4.02 -17.12
N LEU A 9 -13.76 -4.92 -16.41
CA LEU A 9 -14.13 -6.33 -16.35
C LEU A 9 -14.76 -6.72 -15.00
N LEU A 10 -14.10 -6.41 -13.89
CA LEU A 10 -14.55 -6.90 -12.59
C LEU A 10 -15.71 -6.08 -12.00
N LEU A 11 -15.61 -4.75 -11.99
CA LEU A 11 -16.72 -3.92 -11.48
C LEU A 11 -18.06 -4.19 -12.14
N PRO A 12 -18.16 -4.31 -13.49
CA PRO A 12 -19.41 -4.71 -14.13
C PRO A 12 -19.97 -6.05 -13.64
N VAL A 13 -19.10 -7.03 -13.38
CA VAL A 13 -19.55 -8.33 -12.83
C VAL A 13 -20.22 -8.16 -11.49
N TYR A 14 -19.57 -7.42 -10.56
CA TYR A 14 -20.14 -7.17 -9.24
C TYR A 14 -21.50 -6.44 -9.32
N TYR A 15 -21.59 -5.38 -10.13
CA TYR A 15 -22.83 -4.60 -10.25
C TYR A 15 -23.95 -5.35 -10.97
N ASN A 16 -23.64 -6.11 -12.04
CA ASN A 16 -24.65 -6.86 -12.79
C ASN A 16 -25.23 -8.02 -12.00
N PHE A 17 -24.44 -8.67 -11.16
CA PHE A 17 -24.92 -9.74 -10.29
C PHE A 17 -25.42 -9.23 -8.93
N GLY A 18 -25.33 -7.92 -8.64
CA GLY A 18 -25.72 -7.35 -7.37
C GLY A 18 -24.91 -7.88 -6.18
N LEU A 19 -23.67 -8.28 -6.42
CA LEU A 19 -22.83 -8.92 -5.42
C LEU A 19 -22.30 -7.90 -4.40
N THR A 20 -22.34 -8.29 -3.14
CA THR A 20 -21.73 -7.53 -2.05
C THR A 20 -20.30 -7.98 -1.76
N SER A 21 -19.92 -9.16 -2.24
CA SER A 21 -18.58 -9.72 -2.06
C SER A 21 -18.22 -10.70 -3.18
N ILE A 22 -16.90 -10.90 -3.42
CA ILE A 22 -16.40 -11.92 -4.33
C ILE A 22 -16.76 -13.34 -3.84
N TYR A 23 -16.91 -13.53 -2.53
CA TYR A 23 -17.26 -14.83 -1.95
C TYR A 23 -18.71 -15.21 -2.25
N GLU A 24 -19.59 -14.24 -2.39
CA GLU A 24 -20.97 -14.46 -2.84
C GLU A 24 -21.00 -14.97 -4.30
N TYR A 25 -20.16 -14.42 -5.17
CA TYR A 25 -19.95 -14.95 -6.51
C TYR A 25 -19.47 -16.41 -6.50
N LEU A 26 -18.56 -16.76 -5.59
CA LEU A 26 -18.13 -18.15 -5.43
C LEU A 26 -19.27 -19.07 -4.99
N ASN A 27 -20.19 -18.56 -4.16
CA ASN A 27 -21.38 -19.34 -3.77
C ASN A 27 -22.29 -19.65 -4.93
N GLU A 28 -22.60 -18.65 -5.75
CA GLU A 28 -23.47 -18.81 -6.90
C GLU A 28 -22.89 -19.73 -7.97
N ARG A 29 -21.57 -19.62 -8.24
CA ARG A 29 -20.95 -20.37 -9.33
C ARG A 29 -20.40 -21.74 -8.91
N PHE A 30 -19.88 -21.87 -7.70
CA PHE A 30 -19.16 -23.07 -7.24
C PHE A 30 -19.78 -23.71 -5.98
N GLY A 31 -20.84 -23.08 -5.46
CA GLY A 31 -21.60 -23.59 -4.32
C GLY A 31 -21.05 -23.26 -2.94
N LYS A 32 -21.83 -23.62 -1.91
CA LYS A 32 -21.59 -23.23 -0.49
C LYS A 32 -20.22 -23.63 0.07
N LYS A 33 -19.66 -24.76 -0.35
CA LYS A 33 -18.34 -25.21 0.13
C LYS A 33 -17.23 -24.28 -0.33
N SER A 34 -17.25 -23.83 -1.58
CA SER A 34 -16.30 -22.88 -2.14
C SER A 34 -16.40 -21.50 -1.45
N HIS A 35 -17.62 -21.03 -1.23
CA HIS A 35 -17.87 -19.82 -0.44
C HIS A 35 -17.27 -19.90 0.96
N LEU A 36 -17.49 -20.99 1.68
CA LEU A 36 -17.00 -21.18 3.04
C LEU A 36 -15.47 -21.18 3.10
N VAL A 37 -14.83 -21.93 2.21
CA VAL A 37 -13.36 -21.98 2.14
C VAL A 37 -12.77 -20.60 1.81
N GLY A 38 -13.33 -19.91 0.83
CA GLY A 38 -12.89 -18.56 0.47
C GLY A 38 -13.03 -17.56 1.64
N SER A 39 -14.16 -17.58 2.32
CA SER A 39 -14.44 -16.68 3.44
C SER A 39 -13.53 -16.95 4.65
N ILE A 40 -13.29 -18.21 4.99
CA ILE A 40 -12.38 -18.58 6.08
C ILE A 40 -10.94 -18.19 5.74
N SER A 41 -10.48 -18.48 4.52
CA SER A 41 -9.13 -18.12 4.06
C SER A 41 -8.92 -16.60 4.09
N PHE A 42 -9.92 -15.84 3.68
CA PHE A 42 -9.90 -14.37 3.78
C PHE A 42 -9.78 -13.91 5.24
N LEU A 43 -10.62 -14.45 6.13
CA LEU A 43 -10.61 -14.07 7.55
C LEU A 43 -9.24 -14.31 8.19
N ILE A 44 -8.66 -15.50 7.97
CA ILE A 44 -7.32 -15.85 8.48
C ILE A 44 -6.27 -14.90 7.93
N SER A 45 -6.26 -14.67 6.61
CA SER A 45 -5.32 -13.75 5.96
C SER A 45 -5.43 -12.33 6.52
N ARG A 46 -6.66 -11.85 6.79
CA ARG A 46 -6.90 -10.52 7.34
C ARG A 46 -6.45 -10.38 8.79
N ILE A 47 -6.72 -11.38 9.62
CA ILE A 47 -6.26 -11.40 11.02
C ILE A 47 -4.73 -11.36 11.05
N LEU A 48 -4.05 -12.21 10.29
CA LEU A 48 -2.60 -12.24 10.23
C LEU A 48 -2.02 -10.90 9.73
N GLY A 49 -2.53 -10.39 8.61
CA GLY A 49 -2.07 -9.13 8.06
C GLY A 49 -2.33 -7.91 8.98
N ALA A 50 -3.44 -7.91 9.71
CA ALA A 50 -3.73 -6.87 10.71
C ALA A 50 -2.80 -6.98 11.92
N SER A 51 -2.51 -8.20 12.38
CA SER A 51 -1.60 -8.45 13.51
C SER A 51 -0.18 -7.96 13.20
N PHE A 52 0.35 -8.22 12.01
CA PHE A 52 1.66 -7.69 11.61
C PHE A 52 1.70 -6.17 11.58
N ARG A 53 0.68 -5.53 11.04
CA ARG A 53 0.61 -4.05 11.02
C ARG A 53 0.52 -3.46 12.42
N LEU A 54 -0.33 -4.05 13.28
CA LEU A 54 -0.46 -3.63 14.67
C LEU A 54 0.86 -3.79 15.43
N TYR A 55 1.56 -4.90 15.21
CA TYR A 55 2.87 -5.16 15.81
C TYR A 55 3.87 -4.05 15.48
N LEU A 56 4.00 -3.68 14.19
CA LEU A 56 4.90 -2.59 13.78
C LEU A 56 4.52 -1.25 14.40
N VAL A 57 3.23 -0.91 14.43
CA VAL A 57 2.76 0.34 15.06
C VAL A 57 2.99 0.32 16.57
N ALA A 58 2.75 -0.81 17.22
CA ALA A 58 2.91 -0.93 18.66
C ALA A 58 4.40 -0.82 19.08
N ILE A 59 5.34 -1.36 18.27
CA ILE A 59 6.79 -1.18 18.54
C ILE A 59 7.15 0.31 18.47
N VAL A 60 6.75 1.00 17.41
CA VAL A 60 7.05 2.43 17.26
C VAL A 60 6.44 3.24 18.40
N LEU A 61 5.17 2.96 18.77
CA LEU A 61 4.52 3.64 19.87
C LEU A 61 5.20 3.36 21.21
N GLN A 62 5.66 2.12 21.42
CA GLN A 62 6.41 1.74 22.59
C GLN A 62 7.73 2.53 22.68
N GLU A 63 8.55 2.45 21.65
CA GLU A 63 9.91 2.99 21.64
C GLU A 63 9.95 4.51 21.71
N PHE A 64 9.04 5.21 21.05
CA PHE A 64 9.06 6.68 20.96
C PHE A 64 8.16 7.40 21.95
N VAL A 65 7.20 6.71 22.59
CA VAL A 65 6.19 7.38 23.42
C VAL A 65 6.03 6.74 24.79
N LEU A 66 5.99 5.42 24.91
CA LEU A 66 5.58 4.73 26.13
C LEU A 66 6.73 4.14 26.93
N ASP A 67 7.91 3.99 26.34
CA ASP A 67 9.09 3.42 27.02
C ASP A 67 9.56 4.33 28.17
N ASP A 68 9.53 5.64 27.98
CA ASP A 68 9.86 6.64 29.00
C ASP A 68 8.92 6.57 30.23
N PHE A 69 7.70 6.04 30.05
CA PHE A 69 6.74 5.85 31.16
C PHE A 69 6.84 4.48 31.85
N GLY A 70 7.77 3.62 31.39
CA GLY A 70 7.95 2.27 31.94
C GLY A 70 6.75 1.34 31.71
N ILE A 71 5.97 1.59 30.66
CA ILE A 71 4.78 0.80 30.32
C ILE A 71 5.24 -0.46 29.56
N PRO A 72 4.87 -1.69 30.00
CA PRO A 72 5.22 -2.89 29.28
C PRO A 72 4.50 -3.00 27.93
N TYR A 73 5.16 -3.64 26.95
CA TYR A 73 4.70 -3.76 25.57
C TYR A 73 3.28 -4.35 25.41
N GLU A 74 2.93 -5.30 26.26
CA GLU A 74 1.59 -5.94 26.24
C GLU A 74 0.48 -4.91 26.50
N ILE A 75 0.74 -3.97 27.41
CA ILE A 75 -0.22 -2.88 27.73
C ILE A 75 -0.32 -1.92 26.55
N THR A 76 0.78 -1.60 25.87
CA THR A 76 0.77 -0.78 24.65
C THR A 76 -0.11 -1.39 23.56
N VAL A 77 -0.04 -2.70 23.36
CA VAL A 77 -0.89 -3.42 22.40
C VAL A 77 -2.36 -3.35 22.80
N ILE A 78 -2.66 -3.58 24.09
CA ILE A 78 -4.05 -3.52 24.61
C ILE A 78 -4.62 -2.12 24.46
N ILE A 79 -3.87 -1.08 24.80
CA ILE A 79 -4.27 0.32 24.63
C ILE A 79 -4.56 0.61 23.15
N SER A 80 -3.67 0.22 22.25
CA SER A 80 -3.83 0.43 20.80
C SER A 80 -5.10 -0.23 20.26
N ILE A 81 -5.35 -1.50 20.61
CA ILE A 81 -6.55 -2.22 20.20
C ILE A 81 -7.81 -1.56 20.79
N SER A 82 -7.75 -1.17 22.06
CA SER A 82 -8.88 -0.53 22.75
C SER A 82 -9.25 0.80 22.12
N LEU A 83 -8.28 1.63 21.76
CA LEU A 83 -8.49 2.90 21.06
C LEU A 83 -9.09 2.67 19.67
N ILE A 84 -8.56 1.72 18.90
CA ILE A 84 -9.10 1.36 17.58
C ILE A 84 -10.56 0.91 17.70
N TRP A 85 -10.86 0.03 18.66
CA TRP A 85 -12.19 -0.46 18.90
C TRP A 85 -13.16 0.68 19.32
N LEU A 86 -12.71 1.58 20.19
CA LEU A 86 -13.51 2.68 20.71
C LEU A 86 -13.99 3.62 19.60
N TYR A 87 -13.08 4.05 18.69
CA TYR A 87 -13.49 4.96 17.63
C TYR A 87 -14.25 4.26 16.51
N THR A 88 -14.00 2.97 16.27
CA THR A 88 -14.65 2.20 15.21
C THR A 88 -16.05 1.76 15.57
N ARG A 89 -16.30 1.46 16.86
CA ARG A 89 -17.58 0.91 17.37
C ARG A 89 -18.82 1.74 17.00
N ARG A 90 -18.73 3.07 17.02
CA ARG A 90 -19.86 3.97 16.77
C ARG A 90 -19.92 4.52 15.36
N GLY A 91 -18.83 4.54 14.65
CA GLY A 91 -18.71 5.27 13.39
C GLY A 91 -18.93 4.46 12.12
N GLY A 92 -18.83 3.14 12.19
CA GLY A 92 -18.96 2.27 11.02
C GLY A 92 -17.99 2.66 9.87
N ILE A 93 -18.35 2.31 8.64
CA ILE A 93 -17.55 2.56 7.43
C ILE A 93 -17.30 4.07 7.21
N LYS A 94 -18.26 4.92 7.55
CA LYS A 94 -18.14 6.37 7.35
C LYS A 94 -16.98 6.97 8.17
N THR A 95 -16.83 6.54 9.43
CA THR A 95 -15.71 7.01 10.26
C THR A 95 -14.38 6.51 9.75
N ILE A 96 -14.32 5.26 9.28
CA ILE A 96 -13.09 4.68 8.69
C ILE A 96 -12.66 5.49 7.48
N VAL A 97 -13.55 5.86 6.58
CA VAL A 97 -13.24 6.68 5.41
C VAL A 97 -12.67 8.05 5.81
N TRP A 98 -13.23 8.69 6.84
CA TRP A 98 -12.73 9.98 7.32
C TRP A 98 -11.34 9.86 7.96
N THR A 99 -11.14 8.87 8.83
CA THR A 99 -9.82 8.62 9.46
C THR A 99 -8.76 8.26 8.42
N ASP A 100 -9.09 7.42 7.44
CA ASP A 100 -8.21 7.07 6.32
C ASP A 100 -7.81 8.31 5.50
N THR A 101 -8.75 9.23 5.27
CA THR A 101 -8.49 10.46 4.54
C THR A 101 -7.52 11.37 5.29
N ILE A 102 -7.75 11.59 6.59
CA ILE A 102 -6.85 12.39 7.44
C ILE A 102 -5.45 11.73 7.50
N GLN A 103 -5.39 10.43 7.74
CA GLN A 103 -4.14 9.67 7.79
C GLN A 103 -3.35 9.79 6.48
N THR A 104 -4.00 9.61 5.35
CA THR A 104 -3.37 9.71 4.04
C THR A 104 -2.86 11.13 3.77
N THR A 105 -3.63 12.15 4.16
CA THR A 105 -3.23 13.55 4.02
C THR A 105 -1.98 13.86 4.85
N LEU A 106 -1.97 13.42 6.13
CA LEU A 106 -0.81 13.61 7.00
C LEU A 106 0.41 12.84 6.50
N MET A 107 0.23 11.63 5.97
CA MET A 107 1.30 10.84 5.38
C MET A 107 1.92 11.54 4.16
N ILE A 108 1.10 12.03 3.24
CA ILE A 108 1.59 12.77 2.06
C ILE A 108 2.31 14.05 2.50
N LEU A 109 1.76 14.78 3.48
CA LEU A 109 2.39 15.96 4.04
C LEU A 109 3.77 15.63 4.64
N ALA A 110 3.86 14.55 5.42
CA ALA A 110 5.13 14.09 5.98
C ALA A 110 6.16 13.76 4.89
N VAL A 111 5.76 13.07 3.82
CA VAL A 111 6.63 12.76 2.68
C VAL A 111 7.14 14.04 2.01
N VAL A 112 6.25 15.00 1.72
CA VAL A 112 6.63 16.28 1.08
C VAL A 112 7.58 17.09 1.97
N LEU A 113 7.29 17.16 3.27
CA LEU A 113 8.18 17.83 4.24
C LEU A 113 9.54 17.13 4.33
N SER A 114 9.57 15.82 4.37
CA SER A 114 10.83 15.05 4.39
C SER A 114 11.68 15.33 3.15
N ILE A 115 11.08 15.31 1.95
CA ILE A 115 11.74 15.66 0.70
C ILE A 115 12.31 17.09 0.78
N HIS A 116 11.51 18.04 1.28
CA HIS A 116 11.94 19.43 1.40
C HIS A 116 13.13 19.60 2.36
N TYR A 117 13.06 19.01 3.56
CA TYR A 117 14.13 19.12 4.55
C TYR A 117 15.41 18.41 4.11
N ILE A 118 15.33 17.22 3.51
CA ILE A 118 16.49 16.49 3.01
C ILE A 118 17.16 17.26 1.87
N ASN A 119 16.39 17.80 0.91
CA ASN A 119 16.94 18.62 -0.16
C ASN A 119 17.65 19.88 0.37
N LYS A 120 17.07 20.52 1.39
CA LYS A 120 17.68 21.69 2.03
C LYS A 120 19.00 21.33 2.74
N ASP A 121 19.06 20.19 3.37
CA ASP A 121 20.24 19.72 4.09
C ASP A 121 21.38 19.30 3.15
N ILE A 122 21.05 18.67 2.03
CA ILE A 122 22.00 18.33 0.96
C ILE A 122 22.44 19.60 0.18
N GLY A 123 21.66 20.68 0.26
CA GLY A 123 21.90 21.92 -0.48
C GLY A 123 21.45 21.86 -1.95
N TRP A 124 20.58 20.92 -2.29
CA TRP A 124 20.06 20.76 -3.65
C TRP A 124 18.69 21.38 -3.83
N THR A 125 18.50 21.97 -5.02
CA THR A 125 17.17 22.32 -5.51
C THR A 125 16.51 21.09 -6.13
N PHE A 126 15.18 21.04 -6.15
CA PHE A 126 14.45 19.91 -6.77
C PHE A 126 14.85 19.65 -8.22
N VAL A 127 15.21 20.70 -8.98
CA VAL A 127 15.69 20.61 -10.37
C VAL A 127 17.06 19.95 -10.42
N GLU A 128 17.95 20.30 -9.50
CA GLU A 128 19.31 19.71 -9.39
C GLU A 128 19.24 18.25 -8.98
N LEU A 129 18.30 17.87 -8.10
CA LEU A 129 18.03 16.49 -7.74
C LEU A 129 17.70 15.64 -8.99
N VAL A 130 16.70 16.07 -9.77
CA VAL A 130 16.26 15.35 -10.97
C VAL A 130 17.35 15.32 -12.05
N GLY A 131 18.24 16.32 -12.07
CA GLY A 131 19.36 16.43 -12.99
C GLY A 131 20.64 15.68 -12.56
N SER A 132 20.72 15.27 -11.28
CA SER A 132 21.92 14.65 -10.73
C SER A 132 22.24 13.30 -11.39
N THR A 133 23.53 12.98 -11.49
CA THR A 133 24.00 11.67 -12.00
C THR A 133 23.52 10.52 -11.15
N ASP A 134 23.50 10.72 -9.83
CA ASP A 134 23.06 9.72 -8.86
C ASP A 134 21.57 9.38 -9.04
N PHE A 135 20.71 10.37 -9.30
CA PHE A 135 19.30 10.15 -9.58
C PHE A 135 19.06 9.49 -10.95
N LYS A 136 19.92 9.77 -11.94
CA LYS A 136 19.84 9.15 -13.29
C LYS A 136 20.06 7.64 -13.25
N GLU A 137 20.90 7.13 -12.34
CA GLU A 137 21.07 5.69 -12.16
C GLU A 137 19.78 4.99 -11.70
N PHE A 138 18.91 5.69 -10.94
CA PHE A 138 17.61 5.18 -10.50
C PHE A 138 16.48 5.41 -11.51
N ASN A 139 16.70 6.18 -12.58
CA ASN A 139 15.68 6.59 -13.55
C ASN A 139 15.55 5.66 -14.76
N GLN A 140 16.16 4.47 -14.74
CA GLN A 140 16.00 3.50 -15.81
C GLN A 140 14.64 2.78 -15.70
N ILE A 141 13.60 3.42 -16.24
CA ILE A 141 12.22 2.90 -16.21
C ILE A 141 12.04 1.75 -17.22
N PHE A 142 12.65 1.85 -18.38
CA PHE A 142 12.51 0.89 -19.47
C PHE A 142 13.75 0.00 -19.56
N VAL A 143 13.72 -1.13 -18.89
CA VAL A 143 14.78 -2.16 -19.02
C VAL A 143 14.33 -3.12 -20.11
N THR A 144 14.94 -2.98 -21.30
CA THR A 144 14.59 -3.77 -22.49
C THR A 144 15.75 -4.66 -22.99
N ASP A 145 16.91 -4.60 -22.32
CA ASP A 145 18.15 -5.19 -22.80
C ASP A 145 18.13 -6.72 -22.79
N ASP A 146 17.49 -7.35 -21.81
CA ASP A 146 17.45 -8.79 -21.68
C ASP A 146 16.13 -9.28 -21.08
N ILE A 147 15.44 -10.15 -21.82
CA ILE A 147 14.18 -10.77 -21.41
C ILE A 147 14.34 -11.64 -20.15
N MET A 148 15.53 -12.18 -19.90
CA MET A 148 15.75 -13.04 -18.72
C MET A 148 15.88 -12.24 -17.43
N LYS A 149 16.18 -10.95 -17.48
CA LYS A 149 16.26 -10.10 -16.29
C LYS A 149 14.92 -10.04 -15.57
N ARG A 150 14.97 -10.04 -14.23
CA ARG A 150 13.78 -9.94 -13.35
C ARG A 150 12.98 -8.65 -13.58
N ASN A 151 13.68 -7.54 -13.82
CA ASN A 151 13.12 -6.21 -14.03
C ASN A 151 12.83 -5.85 -15.50
N TYR A 152 12.74 -6.87 -16.40
CA TYR A 152 12.37 -6.64 -17.77
C TYR A 152 11.00 -5.95 -17.85
N PHE A 153 10.92 -4.87 -18.65
CA PHE A 153 9.76 -3.97 -18.71
C PHE A 153 8.40 -4.68 -18.87
N LEU A 154 8.31 -5.64 -19.79
CA LEU A 154 7.06 -6.35 -20.05
C LEU A 154 6.63 -7.24 -18.87
N LYS A 155 7.59 -7.90 -18.20
CA LYS A 155 7.33 -8.69 -16.99
C LYS A 155 6.80 -7.80 -15.87
N SER A 156 7.39 -6.63 -15.69
CA SER A 156 6.99 -5.66 -14.67
C SER A 156 5.58 -5.13 -14.91
N ILE A 157 5.22 -4.84 -16.17
CA ILE A 157 3.86 -4.39 -16.52
C ILE A 157 2.84 -5.51 -16.29
N ILE A 158 3.10 -6.71 -16.80
CA ILE A 158 2.18 -7.83 -16.69
C ILE A 158 2.04 -8.23 -15.21
N GLY A 159 3.16 -8.40 -14.50
CA GLY A 159 3.17 -8.72 -13.08
C GLY A 159 2.43 -7.68 -12.25
N GLY A 160 2.69 -6.39 -12.47
CA GLY A 160 1.99 -5.29 -11.81
C GLY A 160 0.48 -5.25 -12.12
N ALA A 161 0.08 -5.59 -13.35
CA ALA A 161 -1.32 -5.71 -13.70
C ALA A 161 -2.01 -6.85 -12.93
N PHE A 162 -1.40 -8.03 -12.85
CA PHE A 162 -1.93 -9.15 -12.08
C PHE A 162 -1.97 -8.87 -10.58
N ILE A 163 -0.93 -8.26 -10.01
CA ILE A 163 -0.93 -7.81 -8.61
C ILE A 163 -2.09 -6.87 -8.34
N THR A 164 -2.33 -5.88 -9.21
CA THR A 164 -3.45 -4.94 -9.06
C THR A 164 -4.80 -5.65 -9.13
N ILE A 165 -4.97 -6.61 -10.04
CA ILE A 165 -6.21 -7.40 -10.14
C ILE A 165 -6.45 -8.16 -8.84
N CYS A 166 -5.42 -8.83 -8.30
CA CYS A 166 -5.54 -9.60 -7.07
C CYS A 166 -5.79 -8.71 -5.84
N MET A 167 -4.99 -7.65 -5.68
CA MET A 167 -5.03 -6.79 -4.48
C MET A 167 -6.17 -5.76 -4.48
N THR A 168 -6.75 -5.44 -5.62
CA THR A 168 -7.83 -4.46 -5.71
C THR A 168 -9.12 -5.09 -6.20
N GLY A 169 -9.05 -5.89 -7.25
CA GLY A 169 -10.23 -6.43 -7.92
C GLY A 169 -10.83 -7.63 -7.20
N LEU A 170 -10.01 -8.46 -6.55
CA LEU A 170 -10.43 -9.66 -5.82
C LEU A 170 -10.35 -9.48 -4.29
N ASP A 171 -9.85 -8.34 -3.83
CA ASP A 171 -9.77 -8.03 -2.41
C ASP A 171 -11.07 -7.41 -1.92
N GLN A 172 -11.66 -7.99 -0.86
CA GLN A 172 -12.94 -7.55 -0.32
C GLN A 172 -12.88 -6.13 0.25
N ASP A 173 -11.80 -5.75 0.97
CA ASP A 173 -11.69 -4.42 1.59
C ASP A 173 -11.69 -3.31 0.55
N MET A 174 -10.92 -3.49 -0.53
CA MET A 174 -10.81 -2.50 -1.61
C MET A 174 -12.08 -2.47 -2.45
N MET A 175 -12.65 -3.64 -2.77
CA MET A 175 -13.83 -3.73 -3.61
C MET A 175 -15.06 -3.21 -2.88
N GLN A 176 -15.24 -3.49 -1.59
CA GLN A 176 -16.37 -3.01 -0.79
C GLN A 176 -16.46 -1.48 -0.77
N LYS A 177 -15.32 -0.78 -0.69
CA LYS A 177 -15.30 0.70 -0.78
C LYS A 177 -15.80 1.20 -2.14
N ASN A 178 -15.48 0.50 -3.22
CA ASN A 178 -15.96 0.84 -4.57
C ASN A 178 -17.45 0.50 -4.78
N LEU A 179 -17.93 -0.57 -4.16
CA LEU A 179 -19.33 -0.99 -4.22
C LEU A 179 -20.28 -0.07 -3.41
N THR A 180 -19.75 0.83 -2.57
CA THR A 180 -20.55 1.88 -1.90
C THR A 180 -20.94 3.03 -2.84
N CYS A 181 -20.37 3.10 -4.06
CA CYS A 181 -20.76 4.07 -5.06
C CYS A 181 -22.19 3.81 -5.55
N LYS A 182 -22.94 4.88 -5.89
CA LYS A 182 -24.35 4.80 -6.25
C LYS A 182 -24.60 3.98 -7.54
N ASN A 183 -23.67 3.99 -8.46
CA ASN A 183 -23.80 3.31 -9.74
C ASN A 183 -22.43 2.87 -10.29
N LEU A 184 -22.46 2.00 -11.28
CA LEU A 184 -21.27 1.45 -11.93
C LEU A 184 -20.36 2.54 -12.55
N ASN A 185 -20.95 3.59 -13.12
CA ASN A 185 -20.16 4.65 -13.77
C ASN A 185 -19.36 5.45 -12.74
N ASP A 186 -19.95 5.76 -11.60
CA ASP A 186 -19.27 6.44 -10.50
C ASP A 186 -18.16 5.56 -9.92
N ALA A 187 -18.40 4.26 -9.75
CA ALA A 187 -17.39 3.32 -9.29
C ALA A 187 -16.20 3.21 -10.27
N LYS A 188 -16.46 3.14 -11.58
CA LYS A 188 -15.43 3.16 -12.63
C LYS A 188 -14.62 4.45 -12.59
N LYS A 189 -15.28 5.59 -12.50
CA LYS A 189 -14.63 6.90 -12.42
C LYS A 189 -13.75 6.99 -11.17
N ASN A 190 -14.27 6.57 -10.02
CA ASN A 190 -13.52 6.52 -8.78
C ASN A 190 -12.26 5.66 -8.90
N MET A 191 -12.36 4.46 -9.48
CA MET A 191 -11.24 3.56 -9.70
C MET A 191 -10.16 4.17 -10.61
N ILE A 192 -10.56 4.83 -11.68
CA ILE A 192 -9.63 5.48 -12.62
C ILE A 192 -8.93 6.67 -11.97
N VAL A 193 -9.68 7.56 -11.27
CA VAL A 193 -9.11 8.70 -10.56
C VAL A 193 -8.14 8.22 -9.47
N PHE A 194 -8.54 7.21 -8.71
CA PHE A 194 -7.67 6.58 -7.70
C PHE A 194 -6.36 6.07 -8.30
N SER A 195 -6.40 5.44 -9.48
CA SER A 195 -5.22 4.96 -10.20
C SER A 195 -4.22 6.08 -10.50
N PHE A 196 -4.68 7.25 -10.93
CA PHE A 196 -3.81 8.41 -11.18
C PHE A 196 -3.23 8.98 -9.88
N ILE A 197 -4.05 9.13 -8.85
CA ILE A 197 -3.60 9.61 -7.54
C ILE A 197 -2.54 8.65 -6.96
N LEU A 198 -2.81 7.34 -7.00
CA LEU A 198 -1.87 6.33 -6.53
C LEU A 198 -0.53 6.40 -7.27
N THR A 199 -0.55 6.60 -8.59
CA THR A 199 0.67 6.73 -9.40
C THR A 199 1.48 7.96 -8.96
N ALA A 200 0.83 9.10 -8.76
CA ALA A 200 1.49 10.31 -8.28
C ALA A 200 2.09 10.14 -6.88
N VAL A 201 1.33 9.55 -5.96
CA VAL A 201 1.81 9.26 -4.60
C VAL A 201 2.98 8.28 -4.61
N THR A 202 2.89 7.21 -5.41
CA THR A 202 3.99 6.24 -5.55
C THR A 202 5.26 6.92 -6.06
N PHE A 203 5.13 7.84 -7.02
CA PHE A 203 6.26 8.62 -7.52
C PHE A 203 6.92 9.45 -6.40
N LEU A 204 6.14 10.10 -5.54
CA LEU A 204 6.67 10.84 -4.38
C LEU A 204 7.46 9.93 -3.42
N PHE A 205 6.96 8.72 -3.15
CA PHE A 205 7.67 7.76 -2.31
C PHE A 205 8.98 7.25 -2.95
N ILE A 206 9.01 7.06 -4.27
CA ILE A 206 10.23 6.67 -4.99
C ILE A 206 11.27 7.79 -4.89
N VAL A 207 10.86 9.04 -5.07
CA VAL A 207 11.74 10.22 -4.93
C VAL A 207 12.28 10.30 -3.49
N LEU A 208 11.43 10.13 -2.49
CA LEU A 208 11.87 10.11 -1.09
C LEU A 208 12.88 8.98 -0.83
N GLY A 209 12.61 7.77 -1.35
CA GLY A 209 13.51 6.63 -1.20
C GLY A 209 14.90 6.89 -1.82
N ALA A 210 14.94 7.45 -3.02
CA ALA A 210 16.19 7.84 -3.68
C ALA A 210 16.95 8.91 -2.89
N LEU A 211 16.24 9.94 -2.39
CA LEU A 211 16.84 10.98 -1.54
C LEU A 211 17.42 10.45 -0.24
N LEU A 212 16.69 9.57 0.45
CA LEU A 212 17.18 8.94 1.68
C LEU A 212 18.44 8.11 1.42
N TYR A 213 18.51 7.41 0.29
CA TYR A 213 19.70 6.65 -0.10
C TYR A 213 20.89 7.58 -0.35
N ILE A 214 20.71 8.64 -1.12
CA ILE A 214 21.76 9.64 -1.41
C ILE A 214 22.24 10.30 -0.10
N TYR A 215 21.30 10.72 0.75
CA TYR A 215 21.59 11.34 2.05
C TYR A 215 22.40 10.41 2.96
N SER A 216 22.00 9.14 3.05
CA SER A 216 22.73 8.17 3.88
C SER A 216 24.14 7.90 3.37
N THR A 217 24.32 7.85 2.05
CA THR A 217 25.64 7.64 1.43
C THR A 217 26.57 8.83 1.67
N GLN A 218 26.06 10.06 1.57
CA GLN A 218 26.85 11.28 1.81
C GLN A 218 27.24 11.44 3.29
N ASN A 219 26.38 11.03 4.22
CA ASN A 219 26.64 11.15 5.66
C ASN A 219 27.32 9.92 6.25
N GLY A 220 27.75 8.94 5.45
CA GLY A 220 28.41 7.73 5.91
C GLY A 220 27.56 6.85 6.82
N ILE A 221 26.22 6.99 6.73
CA ILE A 221 25.28 6.18 7.51
C ILE A 221 25.21 4.80 6.84
N ASN A 222 25.80 3.79 7.50
CA ASN A 222 25.71 2.41 7.01
C ASN A 222 24.27 1.91 7.07
N THR A 223 23.60 1.91 5.94
CA THR A 223 22.26 1.28 5.78
C THR A 223 22.40 -0.23 5.70
N VAL A 224 22.79 -0.85 6.81
CA VAL A 224 23.03 -2.32 6.93
C VAL A 224 21.75 -3.14 6.66
N SER A 225 20.59 -2.52 6.74
CA SER A 225 19.29 -3.21 6.60
C SER A 225 19.01 -3.74 5.19
N TYR A 226 19.56 -3.11 4.15
CA TYR A 226 19.27 -3.53 2.76
C TYR A 226 20.12 -4.69 2.24
N THR A 227 21.32 -4.88 2.79
CA THR A 227 22.20 -5.98 2.37
C THR A 227 21.73 -7.33 2.87
N HIS A 228 21.11 -7.40 4.06
CA HIS A 228 20.55 -8.65 4.58
C HIS A 228 19.26 -9.09 3.85
N LEU A 229 18.40 -8.17 3.45
CA LEU A 229 17.22 -8.48 2.63
C LEU A 229 17.63 -8.96 1.23
N ARG A 230 18.66 -8.36 0.63
CA ARG A 230 19.18 -8.77 -0.68
C ARG A 230 19.88 -10.13 -0.65
N ALA A 231 20.58 -10.45 0.45
CA ALA A 231 21.20 -11.76 0.64
C ALA A 231 20.18 -12.88 0.80
N HIS A 232 19.02 -12.62 1.45
CA HIS A 232 17.91 -13.58 1.55
C HIS A 232 17.18 -13.79 0.21
N GLU A 233 17.10 -12.78 -0.65
CA GLU A 233 16.49 -12.90 -1.97
C GLU A 233 17.35 -13.64 -2.99
N THR A 234 18.67 -13.71 -2.79
CA THR A 234 19.59 -14.46 -3.66
C THR A 234 19.71 -15.93 -3.28
N LEU A 235 19.21 -16.35 -2.11
CA LEU A 235 19.24 -17.75 -1.65
C LEU A 235 17.92 -18.50 -1.91
N LEU A 236 16.90 -17.83 -2.46
CA LEU A 236 15.62 -18.41 -2.90
C LEU A 236 15.49 -18.27 -4.42
#